data_c6ae80da29f008e7e386473437fb7957
#
_entry.id   c6ae80da29f008e7e386473437fb7957
#
_cell.length_a   1.000
_cell.length_b   1.000
_cell.length_c   1.000
_cell.angle_alpha   90.00
_cell.angle_beta   90.00
_cell.angle_gamma   90.00
#
_symmetry.space_group_name_H-M   'P 1'
#
loop_
_entity.id
_entity.type
_entity.pdbx_description
1 polymer ?
#
loop_
_entity_poly.entity_id
_entity_poly.type
_entity_poly.pdbx_seq_one_letter_code
_entity_poly.pdbx_strand_id
1 'polypeptide(L)'
;TFKFFTWDSERTLLGTGANSVTKNSAGRATAVHQALRSNPEYRLLFADRVHKHFFNNGALTPAGAAGTFNRWVDFLRVPLVAESARWGDAQRAGNPYTVSNNWQTEVNFQNNTYLPGRTATVLNQLIDQALYPNLEAPVFNQHGGDVLAGFDLEMTAPVGEIYYTLDGSDPRVGGVVGETTTYLG
;
A
#
# COMPACT_ATOMS: atom_id res chain seq x y z
N THR A 1 -3.06 4.03 22.35
CA THR A 1 -2.62 3.49 21.07
C THR A 1 -1.84 4.55 20.31
N PHE A 2 -0.59 4.28 19.93
CA PHE A 2 0.19 5.17 19.06
C PHE A 2 -0.38 5.16 17.65
N LYS A 3 -0.47 6.33 17.04
CA LYS A 3 -0.85 6.49 15.63
C LYS A 3 0.22 7.30 14.90
N PHE A 4 0.57 6.87 13.70
CA PHE A 4 1.43 7.62 12.80
C PHE A 4 0.56 8.40 11.82
N PHE A 5 0.83 9.68 11.70
CA PHE A 5 0.17 10.55 10.73
C PHE A 5 1.15 10.90 9.62
N THR A 6 0.65 10.99 8.41
CA THR A 6 1.42 11.45 7.26
C THR A 6 1.74 12.93 7.44
N TRP A 7 2.99 13.29 7.26
CA TRP A 7 3.49 14.65 7.31
C TRP A 7 4.45 14.89 6.15
N ASP A 8 4.43 16.08 5.58
CA ASP A 8 5.38 16.51 4.54
C ASP A 8 5.35 15.59 3.30
N SER A 9 4.13 15.38 2.76
CA SER A 9 3.88 14.37 1.72
C SER A 9 4.08 14.88 0.29
N GLU A 10 4.49 16.13 0.09
CA GLU A 10 4.71 16.72 -1.23
C GLU A 10 5.83 16.04 -2.03
N ARG A 11 6.66 15.24 -1.36
CA ARG A 11 7.72 14.43 -1.99
C ARG A 11 7.31 12.99 -2.32
N THR A 12 6.03 12.69 -2.27
CA THR A 12 5.50 11.42 -2.76
C THR A 12 5.27 11.47 -4.28
N LEU A 13 5.06 10.32 -4.89
CA LEU A 13 4.74 10.19 -6.33
C LEU A 13 5.84 10.66 -7.29
N LEU A 14 7.10 10.78 -6.84
CA LEU A 14 8.20 11.32 -7.66
C LEU A 14 8.94 10.28 -8.48
N GLY A 15 9.13 9.10 -7.97
CA GLY A 15 9.95 8.08 -8.63
C GLY A 15 9.34 6.68 -8.56
N THR A 16 9.23 6.02 -9.70
CA THR A 16 8.69 4.66 -9.81
C THR A 16 9.47 3.65 -8.96
N GLY A 17 10.80 3.78 -8.89
CA GLY A 17 11.70 2.90 -8.14
C GLY A 17 12.06 3.40 -6.73
N ALA A 18 11.53 4.54 -6.26
CA ALA A 18 11.88 5.09 -4.96
C ALA A 18 11.71 4.06 -3.82
N ASN A 19 12.73 3.92 -2.98
CA ASN A 19 12.74 2.97 -1.87
C ASN A 19 13.03 3.69 -0.55
N SER A 20 12.09 3.60 0.39
CA SER A 20 12.23 4.14 1.74
C SER A 20 12.09 3.06 2.83
N VAL A 21 12.03 1.79 2.46
CA VAL A 21 11.79 0.67 3.39
C VAL A 21 12.90 0.57 4.45
N THR A 22 14.14 0.87 4.07
CA THR A 22 15.30 0.83 4.97
C THR A 22 15.61 2.17 5.63
N LYS A 23 14.80 3.21 5.38
CA LYS A 23 15.05 4.54 5.93
C LYS A 23 15.02 4.50 7.45
N ASN A 24 16.09 4.98 8.06
CA ASN A 24 16.25 5.04 9.51
C ASN A 24 16.73 6.45 9.91
N SER A 25 15.84 7.22 10.48
CA SER A 25 16.15 8.57 10.96
C SER A 25 16.03 8.58 12.48
N ALA A 26 17.14 8.79 13.18
CA ALA A 26 17.20 8.80 14.64
C ALA A 26 16.17 9.78 15.23
N GLY A 27 15.48 9.34 16.29
CA GLY A 27 14.46 10.12 16.98
C GLY A 27 13.15 10.34 16.20
N ARG A 28 12.95 9.67 15.05
CA ARG A 28 11.76 9.80 14.21
C ARG A 28 10.99 8.48 14.10
N ALA A 29 9.79 8.53 13.55
CA ALA A 29 8.91 7.36 13.36
C ALA A 29 9.60 6.19 12.63
N THR A 30 10.48 6.48 11.66
CA THR A 30 11.26 5.47 10.95
C THR A 30 12.20 4.69 11.86
N ALA A 31 12.79 5.32 12.87
CA ALA A 31 13.64 4.62 13.85
C ALA A 31 12.85 3.61 14.68
N VAL A 32 11.62 3.96 15.08
CA VAL A 32 10.71 3.05 15.81
C VAL A 32 10.38 1.84 14.95
N HIS A 33 9.99 2.05 13.68
CA HIS A 33 9.74 0.97 12.73
C HIS A 33 10.97 0.06 12.59
N GLN A 34 12.16 0.62 12.37
CA GLN A 34 13.38 -0.16 12.20
C GLN A 34 13.74 -0.98 13.46
N ALA A 35 13.53 -0.43 14.66
CA ALA A 35 13.74 -1.15 15.90
C ALA A 35 12.77 -2.33 16.08
N LEU A 36 11.51 -2.16 15.66
CA LEU A 36 10.49 -3.20 15.77
C LEU A 36 10.63 -4.33 14.76
N ARG A 37 11.38 -4.14 13.67
CA ARG A 37 11.56 -5.15 12.61
C ARG A 37 12.21 -6.45 13.10
N SER A 38 12.96 -6.42 14.21
CA SER A 38 13.51 -7.61 14.83
C SER A 38 12.45 -8.49 15.51
N ASN A 39 11.30 -7.91 15.85
CA ASN A 39 10.20 -8.64 16.47
C ASN A 39 9.37 -9.36 15.41
N PRO A 40 9.24 -10.70 15.47
CA PRO A 40 8.51 -11.48 14.48
C PRO A 40 7.01 -11.17 14.45
N GLU A 41 6.38 -10.95 15.60
CA GLU A 41 4.96 -10.59 15.66
C GLU A 41 4.68 -9.22 15.00
N TYR A 42 5.62 -8.27 15.16
CA TYR A 42 5.52 -7.01 14.44
C TYR A 42 5.60 -7.20 12.92
N ARG A 43 6.52 -8.06 12.44
CA ARG A 43 6.63 -8.35 11.00
C ARG A 43 5.36 -8.99 10.47
N LEU A 44 4.77 -9.92 11.21
CA LEU A 44 3.52 -10.58 10.82
C LEU A 44 2.38 -9.56 10.73
N LEU A 45 2.18 -8.76 11.77
CA LEU A 45 1.16 -7.70 11.77
C LEU A 45 1.40 -6.68 10.65
N PHE A 46 2.65 -6.39 10.35
CA PHE A 46 3.01 -5.50 9.24
C PHE A 46 2.64 -6.14 7.89
N ALA A 47 2.96 -7.42 7.68
CA ALA A 47 2.61 -8.17 6.49
C ALA A 47 1.10 -8.26 6.27
N ASP A 48 0.31 -8.48 7.32
CA ASP A 48 -1.16 -8.47 7.27
C ASP A 48 -1.70 -7.12 6.78
N ARG A 49 -1.10 -6.02 7.25
CA ARG A 49 -1.47 -4.67 6.79
C ARG A 49 -1.10 -4.43 5.34
N VAL A 50 0.08 -4.91 4.91
CA VAL A 50 0.47 -4.87 3.50
C VAL A 50 -0.53 -5.67 2.67
N HIS A 51 -0.84 -6.90 3.06
CA HIS A 51 -1.80 -7.73 2.34
C HIS A 51 -3.17 -7.04 2.19
N LYS A 52 -3.70 -6.53 3.29
CA LYS A 52 -4.99 -5.82 3.30
C LYS A 52 -5.06 -4.67 2.30
N HIS A 53 -3.96 -3.95 2.10
CA HIS A 53 -3.98 -2.74 1.29
C HIS A 53 -3.46 -2.95 -0.14
N PHE A 54 -2.63 -3.96 -0.39
CA PHE A 54 -1.99 -4.19 -1.68
C PHE A 54 -2.72 -5.22 -2.55
N PHE A 55 -3.66 -5.97 -1.98
CA PHE A 55 -4.37 -7.05 -2.65
C PHE A 55 -5.90 -6.88 -2.52
N ASN A 56 -6.66 -7.67 -3.26
CA ASN A 56 -8.10 -7.86 -3.08
C ASN A 56 -8.92 -6.55 -3.01
N ASN A 57 -8.74 -5.66 -3.97
CA ASN A 57 -9.35 -4.33 -4.01
C ASN A 57 -8.92 -3.38 -2.88
N GLY A 58 -7.79 -3.66 -2.23
CA GLY A 58 -7.20 -2.77 -1.23
C GLY A 58 -6.84 -1.39 -1.80
N ALA A 59 -6.75 -0.40 -0.92
CA ALA A 59 -6.56 1.01 -1.28
C ALA A 59 -5.25 1.31 -2.05
N LEU A 60 -4.24 0.44 -1.93
CA LEU A 60 -2.93 0.58 -2.58
C LEU A 60 -2.74 -0.41 -3.74
N THR A 61 -3.79 -1.12 -4.18
CA THR A 61 -3.78 -1.79 -5.47
C THR A 61 -3.68 -0.75 -6.58
N PRO A 62 -3.19 -1.10 -7.79
CA PRO A 62 -3.15 -0.15 -8.90
C PRO A 62 -4.48 0.55 -9.16
N ALA A 63 -5.59 -0.21 -9.16
CA ALA A 63 -6.92 0.33 -9.36
C ALA A 63 -7.40 1.21 -8.19
N GLY A 64 -7.20 0.79 -6.94
CA GLY A 64 -7.58 1.53 -5.74
C GLY A 64 -6.84 2.87 -5.63
N ALA A 65 -5.53 2.84 -5.88
CA ALA A 65 -4.69 4.03 -5.87
C ALA A 65 -5.04 4.99 -7.01
N ALA A 66 -5.24 4.48 -8.24
CA ALA A 66 -5.66 5.29 -9.38
C ALA A 66 -7.05 5.90 -9.16
N GLY A 67 -8.02 5.14 -8.63
CA GLY A 67 -9.35 5.66 -8.30
C GLY A 67 -9.30 6.81 -7.29
N THR A 68 -8.48 6.70 -6.26
CA THR A 68 -8.29 7.76 -5.27
C THR A 68 -7.58 8.97 -5.89
N PHE A 69 -6.52 8.75 -6.65
CA PHE A 69 -5.78 9.81 -7.34
C PHE A 69 -6.69 10.58 -8.31
N ASN A 70 -7.42 9.90 -9.19
CA ASN A 70 -8.26 10.54 -10.19
C ASN A 70 -9.42 11.31 -9.59
N ARG A 71 -9.99 10.88 -8.47
CA ARG A 71 -10.98 11.67 -7.73
C ARG A 71 -10.44 13.05 -7.33
N TRP A 72 -9.17 13.12 -6.88
CA TRP A 72 -8.53 14.40 -6.57
C TRP A 72 -8.14 15.18 -7.82
N VAL A 73 -7.72 14.51 -8.89
CA VAL A 73 -7.48 15.15 -10.20
C VAL A 73 -8.73 15.87 -10.67
N ASP A 74 -9.89 15.21 -10.63
CA ASP A 74 -11.17 15.80 -11.08
C ASP A 74 -11.58 16.96 -10.17
N PHE A 75 -11.43 16.82 -8.86
CA PHE A 75 -11.74 17.88 -7.90
C PHE A 75 -10.87 19.13 -8.10
N LEU A 76 -9.59 18.95 -8.37
CA LEU A 76 -8.61 20.05 -8.49
C LEU A 76 -8.56 20.67 -9.88
N ARG A 77 -9.10 20.06 -10.91
CA ARG A 77 -8.98 20.51 -12.30
C ARG A 77 -9.43 21.95 -12.50
N VAL A 78 -10.56 22.34 -11.95
CA VAL A 78 -11.11 23.71 -12.11
C VAL A 78 -10.34 24.72 -11.28
N PRO A 79 -10.09 24.53 -9.97
CA PRO A 79 -9.27 25.45 -9.17
C PRO A 79 -7.87 25.69 -9.74
N LEU A 80 -7.25 24.66 -10.31
CA LEU A 80 -5.88 24.78 -10.87
C LEU A 80 -5.81 25.67 -12.12
N VAL A 81 -6.91 25.91 -12.82
CA VAL A 81 -6.93 26.89 -13.91
C VAL A 81 -6.68 28.29 -13.36
N ALA A 82 -7.34 28.66 -12.27
CA ALA A 82 -7.14 29.95 -11.62
C ALA A 82 -5.75 30.07 -10.98
N GLU A 83 -5.27 29.01 -10.35
CA GLU A 83 -3.93 28.93 -9.76
C GLU A 83 -2.84 29.09 -10.83
N SER A 84 -2.99 28.40 -11.94
CA SER A 84 -2.08 28.46 -13.09
C SER A 84 -2.07 29.86 -13.73
N ALA A 85 -3.23 30.49 -13.88
CA ALA A 85 -3.35 31.84 -14.43
C ALA A 85 -2.72 32.90 -13.51
N ARG A 86 -2.75 32.69 -12.18
CA ARG A 86 -2.24 33.65 -11.21
C ARG A 86 -0.74 33.50 -10.94
N TRP A 87 -0.23 32.28 -10.88
CA TRP A 87 1.11 31.98 -10.38
C TRP A 87 2.01 31.23 -11.35
N GLY A 88 1.47 30.76 -12.49
CA GLY A 88 2.21 29.92 -13.43
C GLY A 88 3.47 30.61 -13.98
N ASP A 89 3.38 31.91 -14.31
CA ASP A 89 4.48 32.72 -14.79
C ASP A 89 5.42 33.17 -13.67
N ALA A 90 4.90 33.44 -12.48
CA ALA A 90 5.71 33.81 -11.32
C ALA A 90 6.69 32.68 -10.91
N GLN A 91 6.27 31.43 -11.07
CA GLN A 91 7.12 30.26 -10.77
C GLN A 91 8.04 29.91 -11.94
N ARG A 92 7.68 30.27 -13.17
CA ARG A 92 8.44 29.93 -14.37
C ARG A 92 8.23 30.96 -15.48
N ALA A 93 8.96 32.07 -15.38
CA ALA A 93 8.91 33.14 -16.38
C ALA A 93 9.29 32.64 -17.79
N GLY A 94 8.57 33.10 -18.81
CA GLY A 94 8.79 32.74 -20.22
C GLY A 94 8.28 31.37 -20.66
N ASN A 95 7.94 30.49 -19.72
CA ASN A 95 7.28 29.21 -20.00
C ASN A 95 6.37 28.82 -18.81
N PRO A 96 5.24 29.52 -18.62
CA PRO A 96 4.39 29.35 -17.46
C PRO A 96 3.88 27.94 -17.26
N TYR A 97 3.76 27.52 -16.01
CA TYR A 97 3.06 26.29 -15.70
C TYR A 97 1.58 26.40 -16.08
N THR A 98 1.07 25.42 -16.79
CA THR A 98 -0.32 25.38 -17.25
C THR A 98 -0.99 24.06 -16.90
N VAL A 99 -2.31 24.10 -16.73
CA VAL A 99 -3.11 22.88 -16.49
C VAL A 99 -3.07 21.96 -17.69
N SER A 100 -3.21 22.50 -18.90
CA SER A 100 -3.27 21.69 -20.13
C SER A 100 -1.95 21.00 -20.50
N ASN A 101 -0.82 21.57 -20.10
CA ASN A 101 0.50 21.03 -20.42
C ASN A 101 1.14 20.36 -19.20
N ASN A 102 1.61 21.14 -18.25
CA ASN A 102 2.44 20.61 -17.15
C ASN A 102 1.65 19.68 -16.24
N TRP A 103 0.51 20.12 -15.73
CA TRP A 103 -0.28 19.31 -14.83
C TRP A 103 -0.87 18.07 -15.52
N GLN A 104 -1.40 18.20 -16.72
CA GLN A 104 -1.94 17.04 -17.46
C GLN A 104 -0.84 16.03 -17.81
N THR A 105 0.37 16.49 -18.11
CA THR A 105 1.53 15.60 -18.32
C THR A 105 1.84 14.77 -17.09
N GLU A 106 1.83 15.39 -15.91
CA GLU A 106 2.04 14.67 -14.65
C GLU A 106 0.88 13.71 -14.34
N VAL A 107 -0.36 14.13 -14.55
CA VAL A 107 -1.52 13.24 -14.40
C VAL A 107 -1.40 12.01 -15.29
N ASN A 108 -0.99 12.19 -16.53
CA ASN A 108 -0.78 11.09 -17.48
C ASN A 108 0.37 10.17 -17.04
N PHE A 109 1.47 10.74 -16.57
CA PHE A 109 2.59 9.96 -16.03
C PHE A 109 2.16 9.12 -14.81
N GLN A 110 1.41 9.71 -13.87
CA GLN A 110 0.93 8.99 -12.70
C GLN A 110 0.01 7.83 -13.10
N ASN A 111 -0.96 8.06 -13.99
CA ASN A 111 -1.92 7.04 -14.40
C ASN A 111 -1.34 5.94 -15.29
N ASN A 112 -0.39 6.28 -16.17
CA ASN A 112 0.08 5.34 -17.19
C ASN A 112 1.41 4.65 -16.81
N THR A 113 2.16 5.21 -15.85
CA THR A 113 3.51 4.73 -15.53
C THR A 113 3.67 4.43 -14.05
N TYR A 114 3.39 5.40 -13.18
CA TYR A 114 3.68 5.27 -11.75
C TYR A 114 2.71 4.30 -11.05
N LEU A 115 1.41 4.61 -11.07
CA LEU A 115 0.40 3.84 -10.33
C LEU A 115 0.28 2.39 -10.80
N PRO A 116 0.34 2.06 -12.10
CA PRO A 116 0.25 0.66 -12.53
C PRO A 116 1.36 -0.24 -11.99
N GLY A 117 2.58 0.28 -11.86
CA GLY A 117 3.75 -0.52 -11.45
C GLY A 117 4.12 -0.37 -9.97
N ARG A 118 3.61 0.65 -9.28
CA ARG A 118 4.13 1.02 -7.96
C ARG A 118 3.86 -0.02 -6.88
N THR A 119 2.69 -0.61 -6.87
CA THR A 119 2.31 -1.65 -5.89
C THR A 119 3.28 -2.82 -5.94
N ALA A 120 3.56 -3.36 -7.13
CA ALA A 120 4.50 -4.46 -7.30
C ALA A 120 5.93 -4.07 -6.91
N THR A 121 6.37 -2.86 -7.27
CA THR A 121 7.69 -2.35 -6.89
C THR A 121 7.85 -2.29 -5.36
N VAL A 122 6.87 -1.73 -4.64
CA VAL A 122 6.95 -1.64 -3.18
C VAL A 122 6.84 -3.01 -2.53
N LEU A 123 5.99 -3.90 -3.06
CA LEU A 123 5.86 -5.26 -2.55
C LEU A 123 7.21 -6.00 -2.62
N ASN A 124 7.90 -5.94 -3.75
CA ASN A 124 9.24 -6.53 -3.89
C ASN A 124 10.24 -5.93 -2.90
N GLN A 125 10.23 -4.60 -2.72
CA GLN A 125 11.08 -3.95 -1.72
C GLN A 125 10.80 -4.42 -0.29
N LEU A 126 9.55 -4.76 0.04
CA LEU A 126 9.17 -5.30 1.35
C LEU A 126 9.58 -6.77 1.48
N ILE A 127 9.46 -7.58 0.45
CA ILE A 127 9.92 -8.97 0.40
C ILE A 127 11.44 -9.02 0.60
N ASP A 128 12.20 -8.21 -0.12
CA ASP A 128 13.66 -8.11 -0.01
C ASP A 128 14.13 -7.77 1.42
N GLN A 129 13.27 -7.13 2.19
CA GLN A 129 13.54 -6.74 3.58
C GLN A 129 12.87 -7.65 4.62
N ALA A 130 12.32 -8.79 4.22
CA ALA A 130 11.58 -9.73 5.09
C ALA A 130 10.44 -9.06 5.89
N LEU A 131 9.80 -8.05 5.31
CA LEU A 131 8.61 -7.37 5.84
C LEU A 131 7.31 -7.88 5.21
N TYR A 132 7.42 -8.65 4.16
CA TYR A 132 6.34 -9.41 3.55
C TYR A 132 6.89 -10.78 3.10
N PRO A 133 6.15 -11.87 3.26
CA PRO A 133 6.62 -13.20 2.86
C PRO A 133 6.73 -13.31 1.33
N ASN A 134 7.70 -14.10 0.86
CA ASN A 134 7.78 -14.51 -0.54
C ASN A 134 6.97 -15.81 -0.74
N LEU A 135 5.74 -15.79 -0.26
CA LEU A 135 4.77 -16.86 -0.36
C LEU A 135 3.42 -16.23 -0.68
N GLU A 136 2.74 -16.76 -1.69
CA GLU A 136 1.41 -16.26 -2.04
C GLU A 136 0.41 -16.63 -0.95
N ALA A 137 -0.40 -15.65 -0.55
CA ALA A 137 -1.47 -15.87 0.40
C ALA A 137 -2.60 -16.70 -0.23
N PRO A 138 -3.38 -17.43 0.59
CA PRO A 138 -4.58 -18.10 0.09
C PRO A 138 -5.52 -17.14 -0.64
N VAL A 139 -6.10 -17.62 -1.72
CA VAL A 139 -7.12 -16.91 -2.49
C VAL A 139 -8.48 -17.44 -2.09
N PHE A 140 -9.41 -16.54 -1.85
CA PHE A 140 -10.80 -16.85 -1.56
C PHE A 140 -11.67 -16.59 -2.79
N ASN A 141 -12.74 -17.37 -2.96
CA ASN A 141 -13.74 -17.06 -3.98
C ASN A 141 -14.52 -15.76 -3.67
N GLN A 142 -14.47 -15.29 -2.40
CA GLN A 142 -14.90 -13.95 -2.00
C GLN A 142 -14.07 -13.42 -0.83
N HIS A 143 -13.47 -12.25 -0.98
CA HIS A 143 -12.64 -11.59 0.03
C HIS A 143 -13.46 -10.63 0.90
N GLY A 144 -14.26 -11.19 1.81
CA GLY A 144 -15.13 -10.43 2.70
C GLY A 144 -16.38 -9.86 2.02
N GLY A 145 -17.17 -9.11 2.79
CA GLY A 145 -18.46 -8.57 2.36
C GLY A 145 -19.63 -9.48 2.70
N ASP A 146 -20.84 -9.05 2.31
CA ASP A 146 -22.06 -9.80 2.54
C ASP A 146 -22.17 -10.96 1.55
N VAL A 147 -22.63 -12.10 2.03
CA VAL A 147 -22.86 -13.32 1.24
C VAL A 147 -24.31 -13.78 1.41
N LEU A 148 -24.83 -14.47 0.42
CA LEU A 148 -26.16 -15.08 0.51
C LEU A 148 -26.13 -16.30 1.43
N ALA A 149 -27.28 -16.63 2.04
CA ALA A 149 -27.42 -17.84 2.82
C ALA A 149 -27.11 -19.06 1.95
N GLY A 150 -26.25 -19.95 2.47
CA GLY A 150 -25.77 -21.13 1.74
C GLY A 150 -24.57 -20.87 0.83
N PHE A 151 -23.91 -19.71 0.96
CA PHE A 151 -22.66 -19.47 0.26
C PHE A 151 -21.55 -20.38 0.79
N ASP A 152 -20.92 -21.12 -0.11
CA ASP A 152 -19.77 -21.97 0.21
C ASP A 152 -18.48 -21.16 0.00
N LEU A 153 -17.74 -20.92 1.08
CA LEU A 153 -16.43 -20.28 1.02
C LEU A 153 -15.39 -21.29 0.55
N GLU A 154 -14.75 -20.99 -0.57
CA GLU A 154 -13.64 -21.76 -1.09
C GLU A 154 -12.32 -21.02 -0.89
N MET A 155 -11.31 -21.75 -0.44
CA MET A 155 -9.95 -21.25 -0.26
C MET A 155 -8.97 -22.12 -1.02
N THR A 156 -8.07 -21.49 -1.78
CA THR A 156 -7.00 -22.19 -2.51
C THR A 156 -5.67 -21.55 -2.24
N ALA A 157 -4.61 -22.34 -2.16
CA ALA A 157 -3.23 -21.87 -2.08
C ALA A 157 -2.38 -22.60 -3.12
N PRO A 158 -1.43 -21.91 -3.79
CA PRO A 158 -0.57 -22.54 -4.80
C PRO A 158 0.42 -23.53 -4.19
N VAL A 159 0.78 -23.34 -2.92
CA VAL A 159 1.69 -24.20 -2.16
C VAL A 159 1.34 -24.18 -0.68
N GLY A 160 1.71 -25.24 0.05
CA GLY A 160 1.51 -25.35 1.49
C GLY A 160 0.12 -25.81 1.90
N GLU A 161 -0.18 -25.69 3.18
CA GLU A 161 -1.45 -26.02 3.81
C GLU A 161 -2.12 -24.75 4.31
N ILE A 162 -3.45 -24.69 4.24
CA ILE A 162 -4.25 -23.56 4.73
C ILE A 162 -4.76 -23.88 6.13
N TYR A 163 -4.43 -23.04 7.08
CA TYR A 163 -4.95 -23.08 8.45
C TYR A 163 -5.88 -21.89 8.66
N TYR A 164 -7.04 -22.12 9.26
CA TYR A 164 -8.03 -21.06 9.46
C TYR A 164 -8.80 -21.25 10.75
N THR A 165 -9.45 -20.19 11.21
CA THR A 165 -10.41 -20.18 12.33
C THR A 165 -11.71 -19.55 11.85
N LEU A 166 -12.82 -19.90 12.50
CA LEU A 166 -14.14 -19.33 12.20
C LEU A 166 -14.57 -18.22 13.17
N ASP A 167 -13.84 -18.08 14.25
CA ASP A 167 -14.14 -17.11 15.34
C ASP A 167 -13.25 -15.85 15.29
N GLY A 168 -12.36 -15.75 14.30
CA GLY A 168 -11.42 -14.65 14.16
C GLY A 168 -10.21 -14.72 15.08
N SER A 169 -10.02 -15.84 15.79
CA SER A 169 -8.81 -16.09 16.56
C SER A 169 -7.61 -16.36 15.62
N ASP A 170 -6.41 -16.25 16.16
CA ASP A 170 -5.19 -16.62 15.41
C ASP A 170 -5.14 -18.16 15.26
N PRO A 171 -5.02 -18.69 14.04
CA PRO A 171 -4.92 -20.15 13.83
C PRO A 171 -3.61 -20.75 14.37
N ARG A 172 -2.64 -19.94 14.76
CA ARG A 172 -1.40 -20.41 15.40
C ARG A 172 -1.64 -20.74 16.87
N VAL A 173 -1.25 -21.90 17.31
CA VAL A 173 -1.27 -22.28 18.74
C VAL A 173 0.08 -21.95 19.36
N GLY A 174 0.06 -21.17 20.44
CA GLY A 174 1.26 -20.84 21.20
C GLY A 174 1.88 -19.48 20.93
N GLY A 175 1.54 -18.78 19.86
CA GLY A 175 1.82 -17.35 19.62
C GLY A 175 3.28 -16.88 19.64
N VAL A 176 4.25 -17.75 19.93
CA VAL A 176 5.66 -17.40 20.04
C VAL A 176 6.39 -17.86 18.78
N VAL A 177 6.90 -16.91 18.03
CA VAL A 177 7.68 -17.19 16.83
C VAL A 177 9.03 -17.74 17.24
N GLY A 178 9.35 -18.94 16.75
CA GLY A 178 10.60 -19.66 17.06
C GLY A 178 10.37 -21.00 17.76
N GLU A 179 9.19 -21.25 18.27
CA GLU A 179 8.75 -22.58 18.69
C GLU A 179 8.00 -23.29 17.56
N THR A 180 7.94 -24.61 17.62
CA THR A 180 7.15 -25.39 16.64
C THR A 180 5.69 -24.94 16.74
N THR A 181 5.25 -24.16 15.77
CA THR A 181 3.88 -23.62 15.76
C THR A 181 2.94 -24.73 15.35
N THR A 182 2.03 -25.13 16.23
CA THR A 182 0.95 -26.04 15.89
C THR A 182 -0.23 -25.22 15.40
N TYR A 183 -0.77 -25.56 14.27
CA TYR A 183 -1.95 -24.92 13.70
C TYR A 183 -3.19 -25.74 14.03
N LEU A 184 -4.30 -25.05 14.24
CA LEU A 184 -5.63 -25.67 14.30
C LEU A 184 -6.16 -25.83 12.88
N GLY A 185 -6.47 -27.05 12.46
CA GLY A 185 -7.10 -27.37 11.18
C GLY A 185 -8.62 -27.39 11.31
#